data_1a7520f444593df34d184cd5eb939308
#
_entry.id   1a7520f444593df34d184cd5eb939308
#
_cell.length_a   1.000
_cell.length_b   1.000
_cell.length_c   1.000
_cell.angle_alpha   90.00
_cell.angle_beta   90.00
_cell.angle_gamma   90.00
#
_symmetry.space_group_name_H-M   'P 1'
#
loop_
_entity.id
_entity.type
_entity.pdbx_description
1 polymer ?
#
loop_
_entity_poly.entity_id
_entity_poly.type
_entity_poly.pdbx_seq_one_letter_code
_entity_poly.pdbx_strand_id
1 'polypeptide(L)'
;MEIKELGEFGLINRLTKDIQYSNRSTIKGIGDDAAVLRYSNKETLVSSQMFMEGVQFDLTYIDMEHLAYKVAMVTMSNIFAMNGQPRQLIVSLGLGKRFKVEDLDQFYAGLNKACAKWNVDIMGGDTTSSYTGFAINLTCIGDAAKDNIVYRNGANETDLICVTGDLGSAYMGLQILEREKTVYYQQVQEYNNKVKEAQNNKDEKRLEALRQERAAIEDFQPDFAGKEYLIDRQLK
;
A
#
# COMPACT_ATOMS: atom_id res chain seq x y z
N MET A 1 9.23 -6.08 16.50
CA MET A 1 9.87 -4.93 17.21
C MET A 1 8.95 -3.75 17.16
N GLU A 2 8.75 -3.07 18.27
CA GLU A 2 7.91 -1.86 18.30
C GLU A 2 8.70 -0.67 17.70
N ILE A 3 8.03 0.18 16.93
CA ILE A 3 8.66 1.35 16.27
C ILE A 3 9.32 2.27 17.31
N LYS A 4 8.67 2.45 18.46
CA LYS A 4 9.21 3.27 19.56
C LYS A 4 10.55 2.80 20.14
N GLU A 5 10.90 1.51 19.96
CA GLU A 5 12.17 0.96 20.46
C GLU A 5 13.36 1.41 19.61
N LEU A 6 13.14 1.65 18.31
CA LEU A 6 14.16 2.15 17.39
C LEU A 6 14.37 3.66 17.50
N GLY A 7 13.34 4.40 17.89
CA GLY A 7 13.31 5.85 17.75
C GLY A 7 13.25 6.31 16.28
N GLU A 8 13.13 7.62 16.07
CA GLU A 8 12.95 8.20 14.74
C GLU A 8 14.14 7.91 13.80
N PHE A 9 15.35 8.28 14.22
CA PHE A 9 16.54 8.09 13.37
C PHE A 9 16.89 6.60 13.17
N GLY A 10 16.66 5.75 14.17
CA GLY A 10 16.87 4.32 14.06
C GLY A 10 15.93 3.69 13.03
N LEU A 11 14.67 4.10 12.98
CA LEU A 11 13.70 3.67 12.00
C LEU A 11 14.09 4.14 10.59
N ILE A 12 14.41 5.42 10.41
CA ILE A 12 14.83 5.98 9.12
C ILE A 12 16.04 5.21 8.59
N ASN A 13 17.08 5.04 9.38
CA ASN A 13 18.30 4.33 9.00
C ASN A 13 18.01 2.89 8.57
N ARG A 14 17.11 2.19 9.28
CA ARG A 14 16.72 0.81 8.94
C ARG A 14 16.01 0.74 7.60
N LEU A 15 15.03 1.60 7.37
CA LEU A 15 14.20 1.58 6.16
C LEU A 15 14.96 2.03 4.91
N THR A 16 16.00 2.84 5.08
CA THR A 16 16.70 3.46 3.95
C THR A 16 18.08 2.86 3.66
N LYS A 17 18.52 1.88 4.45
CA LYS A 17 19.87 1.27 4.35
C LYS A 17 20.20 0.67 2.99
N ASP A 18 19.20 0.16 2.28
CA ASP A 18 19.36 -0.53 1.00
C ASP A 18 19.02 0.38 -0.21
N ILE A 19 18.70 1.66 0.03
CA ILE A 19 18.39 2.62 -1.03
C ILE A 19 19.67 3.04 -1.75
N GLN A 20 19.66 2.91 -3.09
CA GLN A 20 20.75 3.31 -3.96
C GLN A 20 20.26 4.36 -4.97
N TYR A 21 21.08 5.35 -5.26
CA TYR A 21 20.78 6.38 -6.24
C TYR A 21 21.40 6.02 -7.59
N SER A 22 20.56 5.85 -8.60
CA SER A 22 20.97 5.49 -9.96
C SER A 22 20.86 6.66 -10.94
N ASN A 23 20.07 7.68 -10.60
CA ASN A 23 19.88 8.84 -11.45
C ASN A 23 20.94 9.90 -11.23
N ARG A 24 21.56 10.36 -12.34
CA ARG A 24 22.55 11.45 -12.30
C ARG A 24 21.97 12.80 -11.84
N SER A 25 20.65 12.95 -11.91
CA SER A 25 19.94 14.13 -11.41
C SER A 25 19.84 14.16 -9.88
N THR A 26 20.00 13.04 -9.19
CA THR A 26 20.04 12.97 -7.73
C THR A 26 21.47 13.26 -7.25
N ILE A 27 21.72 14.48 -6.78
CA ILE A 27 23.02 14.89 -6.24
C ILE A 27 23.18 14.44 -4.79
N LYS A 28 22.11 14.62 -3.99
CA LYS A 28 22.03 14.16 -2.61
C LYS A 28 20.58 13.77 -2.31
N GLY A 29 20.38 12.59 -1.80
CA GLY A 29 19.07 12.11 -1.34
C GLY A 29 18.94 12.17 0.19
N ILE A 30 18.52 11.06 0.79
CA ILE A 30 18.24 10.91 2.22
C ILE A 30 19.47 11.21 3.07
N GLY A 31 19.26 11.84 4.24
CA GLY A 31 20.29 12.06 5.25
C GLY A 31 20.69 13.53 5.46
N ASP A 32 19.87 14.47 4.96
CA ASP A 32 19.93 15.90 5.24
C ASP A 32 18.52 16.48 5.29
N ASP A 33 18.40 17.79 5.64
CA ASP A 33 17.11 18.49 5.73
C ASP A 33 16.35 18.54 4.41
N ALA A 34 17.06 18.49 3.26
CA ALA A 34 16.47 18.45 1.94
C ALA A 34 17.31 17.63 0.96
N ALA A 35 16.64 17.00 -0.02
CA ALA A 35 17.31 16.39 -1.16
C ALA A 35 17.79 17.44 -2.17
N VAL A 36 18.91 17.16 -2.86
CA VAL A 36 19.47 18.04 -3.89
C VAL A 36 19.37 17.39 -5.24
N LEU A 37 18.65 18.05 -6.16
CA LEU A 37 18.46 17.59 -7.55
C LEU A 37 19.08 18.57 -8.53
N ARG A 38 19.50 18.06 -9.68
CA ARG A 38 19.99 18.86 -10.80
C ARG A 38 19.40 18.35 -12.11
N TYR A 39 18.59 19.17 -12.74
CA TYR A 39 18.07 18.94 -14.10
C TYR A 39 18.72 19.92 -15.09
N SER A 40 18.90 19.49 -16.34
CA SER A 40 19.43 20.32 -17.42
C SER A 40 18.68 20.01 -18.71
N ASN A 41 18.26 21.04 -19.43
CA ASN A 41 17.66 20.99 -20.77
C ASN A 41 16.42 20.10 -20.96
N LYS A 42 15.65 19.87 -19.90
CA LYS A 42 14.37 19.13 -19.93
C LYS A 42 13.33 19.81 -19.05
N GLU A 43 12.07 19.61 -19.39
CA GLU A 43 10.95 20.01 -18.54
C GLU A 43 10.79 19.02 -17.37
N THR A 44 10.52 19.56 -16.19
CA THR A 44 10.29 18.76 -14.98
C THR A 44 8.80 18.47 -14.83
N LEU A 45 8.45 17.21 -14.67
CA LEU A 45 7.10 16.74 -14.38
C LEU A 45 7.01 16.37 -12.91
N VAL A 46 5.94 16.81 -12.24
CA VAL A 46 5.70 16.50 -10.83
C VAL A 46 4.28 15.98 -10.65
N SER A 47 4.15 14.86 -9.99
CA SER A 47 2.85 14.28 -9.61
C SER A 47 2.87 13.87 -8.15
N SER A 48 1.82 14.23 -7.41
CA SER A 48 1.67 13.81 -6.01
C SER A 48 0.32 13.13 -5.82
N GLN A 49 0.32 12.00 -5.08
CA GLN A 49 -0.88 11.23 -4.82
C GLN A 49 -0.96 10.82 -3.35
N MET A 50 -2.15 10.96 -2.77
CA MET A 50 -2.45 10.51 -1.43
C MET A 50 -3.31 9.25 -1.47
N PHE A 51 -2.98 8.28 -0.62
CA PHE A 51 -3.70 7.04 -0.44
C PHE A 51 -4.07 6.88 1.03
N MET A 52 -5.35 6.62 1.29
CA MET A 52 -5.89 6.46 2.63
C MET A 52 -6.44 5.04 2.79
N GLU A 53 -6.10 4.40 3.87
CA GLU A 53 -6.69 3.11 4.25
C GLU A 53 -8.20 3.22 4.41
N GLY A 54 -8.92 2.24 3.86
CA GLY A 54 -10.38 2.24 3.81
C GLY A 54 -10.98 3.06 2.66
N VAL A 55 -10.15 3.75 1.84
CA VAL A 55 -10.59 4.52 0.67
C VAL A 55 -9.97 3.97 -0.62
N GLN A 56 -8.64 4.05 -0.78
CA GLN A 56 -7.95 3.55 -1.98
C GLN A 56 -7.37 2.16 -1.80
N PHE A 57 -7.24 1.69 -0.58
CA PHE A 57 -6.80 0.33 -0.24
C PHE A 57 -7.39 -0.12 1.10
N ASP A 58 -7.45 -1.44 1.28
CA ASP A 58 -7.81 -2.08 2.54
C ASP A 58 -6.79 -3.20 2.79
N LEU A 59 -6.09 -3.13 3.93
CA LEU A 59 -5.07 -4.09 4.33
C LEU A 59 -5.64 -5.49 4.63
N THR A 60 -6.95 -5.67 4.57
CA THR A 60 -7.56 -7.01 4.59
C THR A 60 -7.43 -7.75 3.26
N TYR A 61 -7.13 -7.06 2.15
CA TYR A 61 -7.06 -7.63 0.81
C TYR A 61 -5.66 -7.56 0.18
N ILE A 62 -4.78 -6.72 0.73
CA ILE A 62 -3.46 -6.49 0.16
C ILE A 62 -2.41 -6.45 1.28
N ASP A 63 -1.31 -7.14 1.08
CA ASP A 63 -0.15 -7.05 1.97
C ASP A 63 0.66 -5.76 1.75
N MET A 64 1.59 -5.49 2.64
CA MET A 64 2.38 -4.25 2.64
C MET A 64 3.31 -4.15 1.42
N GLU A 65 3.89 -5.26 0.94
CA GLU A 65 4.78 -5.25 -0.22
C GLU A 65 4.01 -4.93 -1.50
N HIS A 66 2.88 -5.61 -1.74
CA HIS A 66 2.03 -5.36 -2.91
C HIS A 66 1.38 -3.97 -2.87
N LEU A 67 0.96 -3.51 -1.68
CA LEU A 67 0.44 -2.15 -1.51
C LEU A 67 1.49 -1.12 -1.94
N ALA A 68 2.71 -1.25 -1.43
CA ALA A 68 3.80 -0.32 -1.75
C ALA A 68 4.13 -0.29 -3.25
N TYR A 69 4.21 -1.47 -3.88
CA TYR A 69 4.39 -1.58 -5.32
C TYR A 69 3.26 -0.89 -6.09
N LYS A 70 1.99 -1.15 -5.70
CA LYS A 70 0.80 -0.54 -6.32
C LYS A 70 0.83 0.98 -6.23
N VAL A 71 1.02 1.57 -5.05
CA VAL A 71 0.99 3.03 -4.87
C VAL A 71 2.15 3.71 -5.60
N ALA A 72 3.33 3.10 -5.65
CA ALA A 72 4.45 3.59 -6.44
C ALA A 72 4.11 3.62 -7.94
N MET A 73 3.57 2.52 -8.48
CA MET A 73 3.18 2.44 -9.88
C MET A 73 2.08 3.43 -10.25
N VAL A 74 1.06 3.59 -9.40
CA VAL A 74 -0.01 4.57 -9.61
C VAL A 74 0.54 6.00 -9.65
N THR A 75 1.49 6.34 -8.77
CA THR A 75 2.08 7.68 -8.77
C THR A 75 2.99 7.91 -9.99
N MET A 76 3.80 6.93 -10.36
CA MET A 76 4.67 7.00 -11.55
C MET A 76 3.86 7.03 -12.85
N SER A 77 2.68 6.40 -12.89
CA SER A 77 1.84 6.33 -14.10
C SER A 77 1.44 7.71 -14.62
N ASN A 78 1.30 8.71 -13.76
CA ASN A 78 0.99 10.07 -14.17
C ASN A 78 2.15 10.71 -14.95
N ILE A 79 3.38 10.38 -14.60
CA ILE A 79 4.56 10.84 -15.35
C ILE A 79 4.62 10.12 -16.70
N PHE A 80 4.39 8.81 -16.72
CA PHE A 80 4.33 8.04 -17.97
C PHE A 80 3.21 8.51 -18.90
N ALA A 81 2.03 8.86 -18.36
CA ALA A 81 0.90 9.36 -19.14
C ALA A 81 1.21 10.65 -19.91
N MET A 82 2.18 11.43 -19.44
CA MET A 82 2.68 12.63 -20.11
C MET A 82 3.93 12.36 -20.98
N ASN A 83 4.23 11.11 -21.30
CA ASN A 83 5.43 10.67 -22.02
C ASN A 83 6.73 11.06 -21.32
N GLY A 84 6.70 11.18 -19.99
CA GLY A 84 7.84 11.48 -19.14
C GLY A 84 8.52 10.24 -18.60
N GLN A 85 9.71 10.43 -18.07
CA GLN A 85 10.47 9.41 -17.34
C GLN A 85 10.48 9.75 -15.86
N PRO A 86 9.89 8.93 -14.97
CA PRO A 86 10.03 9.11 -13.52
C PRO A 86 11.51 8.98 -13.13
N ARG A 87 11.95 9.78 -12.17
CA ARG A 87 13.34 9.83 -11.73
C ARG A 87 13.49 9.71 -10.24
N GLN A 88 12.66 10.43 -9.48
CA GLN A 88 12.73 10.46 -8.03
C GLN A 88 11.34 10.27 -7.41
N LEU A 89 11.33 9.70 -6.22
CA LEU A 89 10.16 9.48 -5.40
C LEU A 89 10.37 10.02 -3.99
N ILE A 90 9.43 10.79 -3.49
CA ILE A 90 9.34 11.23 -2.09
C ILE A 90 8.22 10.44 -1.43
N VAL A 91 8.46 9.93 -0.21
CA VAL A 91 7.55 9.02 0.50
C VAL A 91 7.17 9.62 1.85
N SER A 92 5.92 10.03 2.02
CA SER A 92 5.43 10.50 3.33
C SER A 92 4.39 9.52 3.88
N LEU A 93 4.59 9.08 5.12
CA LEU A 93 3.77 8.05 5.76
C LEU A 93 3.14 8.56 7.06
N GLY A 94 1.83 8.34 7.21
CA GLY A 94 1.11 8.51 8.46
C GLY A 94 0.78 7.15 9.07
N LEU A 95 1.40 6.79 10.21
CA LEU A 95 1.36 5.45 10.78
C LEU A 95 0.48 5.38 12.02
N GLY A 96 -0.50 4.46 12.03
CA GLY A 96 -1.25 4.10 13.21
C GLY A 96 -0.41 3.26 14.20
N LYS A 97 -0.82 3.23 15.47
CA LYS A 97 -0.10 2.52 16.56
C LYS A 97 0.03 1.00 16.37
N ARG A 98 -0.78 0.40 15.48
CA ARG A 98 -0.81 -1.05 15.23
C ARG A 98 0.37 -1.56 14.38
N PHE A 99 1.02 -0.66 13.63
CA PHE A 99 2.11 -1.07 12.72
C PHE A 99 3.40 -1.33 13.46
N LYS A 100 4.07 -2.39 13.06
CA LYS A 100 5.38 -2.82 13.56
C LYS A 100 6.46 -2.45 12.53
N VAL A 101 7.70 -2.58 12.94
CA VAL A 101 8.85 -2.34 12.05
C VAL A 101 8.85 -3.31 10.86
N GLU A 102 8.45 -4.56 11.09
CA GLU A 102 8.39 -5.61 10.06
C GLU A 102 7.39 -5.26 8.95
N ASP A 103 6.27 -4.61 9.26
CA ASP A 103 5.28 -4.15 8.28
C ASP A 103 5.91 -3.08 7.37
N LEU A 104 6.71 -2.18 7.93
CA LEU A 104 7.42 -1.15 7.18
C LEU A 104 8.57 -1.72 6.36
N ASP A 105 9.28 -2.73 6.87
CA ASP A 105 10.30 -3.44 6.10
C ASP A 105 9.70 -4.04 4.82
N GLN A 106 8.52 -4.67 4.91
CA GLN A 106 7.78 -5.19 3.74
C GLN A 106 7.33 -4.07 2.80
N PHE A 107 6.82 -2.96 3.36
CA PHE A 107 6.39 -1.82 2.55
C PHE A 107 7.57 -1.26 1.74
N TYR A 108 8.72 -1.02 2.38
CA TYR A 108 9.91 -0.53 1.67
C TYR A 108 10.51 -1.56 0.69
N ALA A 109 10.35 -2.86 0.94
CA ALA A 109 10.71 -3.90 -0.03
C ALA A 109 9.89 -3.75 -1.33
N GLY A 110 8.57 -3.54 -1.22
CA GLY A 110 7.70 -3.28 -2.37
C GLY A 110 8.03 -1.98 -3.12
N LEU A 111 8.32 -0.89 -2.38
CA LEU A 111 8.77 0.37 -2.98
C LEU A 111 10.07 0.18 -3.76
N ASN A 112 11.08 -0.45 -3.14
CA ASN A 112 12.38 -0.70 -3.76
C ASN A 112 12.23 -1.55 -5.03
N LYS A 113 11.35 -2.56 -5.02
CA LYS A 113 11.07 -3.41 -6.20
C LYS A 113 10.48 -2.60 -7.36
N ALA A 114 9.51 -1.71 -7.08
CA ALA A 114 8.95 -0.82 -8.09
C ALA A 114 10.00 0.18 -8.61
N CYS A 115 10.75 0.80 -7.72
CA CYS A 115 11.77 1.79 -8.05
C CYS A 115 12.92 1.20 -8.87
N ALA A 116 13.41 0.02 -8.49
CA ALA A 116 14.46 -0.69 -9.23
C ALA A 116 14.03 -1.03 -10.67
N LYS A 117 12.77 -1.48 -10.86
CA LYS A 117 12.23 -1.80 -12.19
C LYS A 117 12.25 -0.61 -13.15
N TRP A 118 11.99 0.58 -12.64
CA TRP A 118 11.83 1.79 -13.45
C TRP A 118 12.99 2.79 -13.30
N ASN A 119 14.02 2.40 -12.56
CA ASN A 119 15.22 3.23 -12.33
C ASN A 119 14.85 4.57 -11.67
N VAL A 120 14.08 4.51 -10.58
CA VAL A 120 13.63 5.65 -9.79
C VAL A 120 14.33 5.66 -8.45
N ASP A 121 14.80 6.83 -8.01
CA ASP A 121 15.47 6.99 -6.72
C ASP A 121 14.47 7.41 -5.65
N ILE A 122 14.40 6.71 -4.51
CA ILE A 122 13.71 7.20 -3.32
C ILE A 122 14.63 8.23 -2.66
N MET A 123 14.27 9.50 -2.69
CA MET A 123 15.18 10.57 -2.31
C MET A 123 14.90 11.23 -0.97
N GLY A 124 13.78 10.91 -0.36
CA GLY A 124 13.38 11.51 0.91
C GLY A 124 11.93 11.22 1.26
N GLY A 125 11.47 11.84 2.31
CA GLY A 125 10.11 11.70 2.79
C GLY A 125 9.93 12.20 4.21
N ASP A 126 8.83 11.80 4.80
CA ASP A 126 8.47 12.10 6.18
C ASP A 126 7.70 10.92 6.78
N THR A 127 7.80 10.74 8.09
CA THR A 127 7.02 9.72 8.81
C THR A 127 6.42 10.33 10.07
N THR A 128 5.11 10.33 10.15
CA THR A 128 4.37 10.88 11.30
C THR A 128 3.35 9.89 11.85
N SER A 129 2.80 10.19 13.01
CA SER A 129 1.73 9.37 13.60
C SER A 129 0.38 9.68 12.97
N SER A 130 -0.46 8.66 12.83
CA SER A 130 -1.86 8.76 12.41
C SER A 130 -2.79 8.16 13.47
N TYR A 131 -3.92 8.81 13.72
CA TYR A 131 -4.98 8.28 14.59
C TYR A 131 -6.02 7.46 13.84
N THR A 132 -6.10 7.60 12.51
CA THR A 132 -7.20 7.07 11.69
C THR A 132 -6.83 5.93 10.75
N GLY A 133 -5.60 5.40 10.83
CA GLY A 133 -5.14 4.31 9.97
C GLY A 133 -3.86 4.65 9.23
N PHE A 134 -3.58 3.94 8.16
CA PHE A 134 -2.39 4.14 7.33
C PHE A 134 -2.68 5.16 6.23
N ALA A 135 -1.91 6.23 6.21
CA ALA A 135 -1.93 7.25 5.17
C ALA A 135 -0.59 7.23 4.42
N ILE A 136 -0.62 7.29 3.11
CA ILE A 136 0.56 7.28 2.25
C ILE A 136 0.44 8.46 1.29
N ASN A 137 1.45 9.32 1.23
CA ASN A 137 1.59 10.29 0.16
C ASN A 137 2.89 10.01 -0.59
N LEU A 138 2.78 9.85 -1.90
CA LEU A 138 3.92 9.71 -2.79
C LEU A 138 3.97 10.88 -3.77
N THR A 139 5.14 11.51 -3.86
CA THR A 139 5.40 12.52 -4.87
C THR A 139 6.48 12.02 -5.82
N CYS A 140 6.13 11.88 -7.08
CA CYS A 140 7.04 11.49 -8.14
C CYS A 140 7.49 12.70 -8.94
N ILE A 141 8.80 12.81 -9.15
CA ILE A 141 9.42 13.81 -9.99
C ILE A 141 10.05 13.09 -11.18
N GLY A 142 9.79 13.60 -12.36
CA GLY A 142 10.32 13.06 -13.62
C GLY A 142 10.74 14.14 -14.58
N ASP A 143 11.25 13.74 -15.72
CA ASP A 143 11.65 14.63 -16.80
C ASP A 143 11.08 14.21 -18.16
N ALA A 144 10.87 15.18 -19.05
CA ALA A 144 10.54 14.96 -20.45
C ALA A 144 11.22 16.00 -21.35
N ALA A 145 11.51 15.63 -22.58
CA ALA A 145 11.89 16.62 -23.59
C ALA A 145 10.66 17.50 -23.89
N LYS A 146 10.86 18.81 -23.97
CA LYS A 146 9.78 19.80 -24.13
C LYS A 146 8.82 19.45 -25.27
N ASP A 147 9.34 19.05 -26.39
CA ASP A 147 8.54 18.79 -27.60
C ASP A 147 7.86 17.38 -27.60
N ASN A 148 8.16 16.56 -26.57
CA ASN A 148 7.63 15.19 -26.44
C ASN A 148 6.57 15.08 -25.34
N ILE A 149 6.25 16.15 -24.64
CA ILE A 149 5.23 16.14 -23.59
C ILE A 149 3.86 15.95 -24.20
N VAL A 150 3.12 14.96 -23.69
CA VAL A 150 1.73 14.69 -24.08
C VAL A 150 0.79 15.27 -23.03
N TYR A 151 -0.20 16.02 -23.49
CA TYR A 151 -1.24 16.64 -22.68
C TYR A 151 -2.60 15.98 -22.92
N ARG A 152 -3.52 16.10 -21.94
CA ARG A 152 -4.88 15.51 -22.02
C ARG A 152 -5.71 16.01 -23.19
N ASN A 153 -5.47 17.21 -23.65
CA ASN A 153 -6.26 17.92 -24.67
C ASN A 153 -5.69 17.75 -26.09
N GLY A 154 -4.82 16.77 -26.30
CA GLY A 154 -4.16 16.56 -27.60
C GLY A 154 -4.92 15.68 -28.59
N ALA A 155 -6.01 15.01 -28.18
CA ALA A 155 -6.75 14.10 -29.03
C ALA A 155 -7.61 14.82 -30.08
N ASN A 156 -7.69 14.23 -31.28
CA ASN A 156 -8.50 14.69 -32.42
C ASN A 156 -9.62 13.69 -32.72
N GLU A 157 -10.63 14.09 -33.49
CA GLU A 157 -11.80 13.26 -33.86
C GLU A 157 -11.46 11.97 -34.63
N THR A 158 -10.31 11.95 -35.31
CA THR A 158 -9.86 10.80 -36.11
C THR A 158 -8.88 9.90 -35.39
N ASP A 159 -8.52 10.21 -34.15
CA ASP A 159 -7.58 9.41 -33.36
C ASP A 159 -8.20 8.10 -32.91
N LEU A 160 -7.38 7.03 -32.91
CA LEU A 160 -7.79 5.71 -32.43
C LEU A 160 -7.67 5.62 -30.92
N ILE A 161 -8.73 5.14 -30.27
CA ILE A 161 -8.71 4.82 -28.83
C ILE A 161 -8.12 3.43 -28.66
N CYS A 162 -6.93 3.37 -28.06
CA CYS A 162 -6.23 2.12 -27.78
C CYS A 162 -6.26 1.80 -26.28
N VAL A 163 -6.46 0.54 -25.93
CA VAL A 163 -6.45 0.04 -24.57
C VAL A 163 -5.44 -1.08 -24.43
N THR A 164 -4.68 -1.08 -23.35
CA THR A 164 -3.77 -2.17 -22.98
C THR A 164 -4.26 -2.85 -21.71
N GLY A 165 -4.23 -4.18 -21.67
CA GLY A 165 -4.72 -4.99 -20.55
C GLY A 165 -6.25 -5.13 -20.53
N ASP A 166 -6.77 -5.67 -19.42
CA ASP A 166 -8.20 -5.98 -19.25
C ASP A 166 -8.91 -4.87 -18.49
N LEU A 167 -9.97 -4.31 -19.10
CA LEU A 167 -10.81 -3.31 -18.43
C LEU A 167 -11.73 -4.00 -17.41
N GLY A 168 -11.69 -3.51 -16.18
CA GLY A 168 -12.59 -3.95 -15.11
C GLY A 168 -12.13 -5.20 -14.33
N SER A 169 -11.08 -5.91 -14.75
CA SER A 169 -10.62 -7.12 -14.05
C SER A 169 -10.22 -6.86 -12.59
N ALA A 170 -9.57 -5.75 -12.31
CA ALA A 170 -9.22 -5.35 -10.93
C ALA A 170 -10.47 -5.08 -10.08
N TYR A 171 -11.51 -4.45 -10.66
CA TYR A 171 -12.77 -4.22 -9.98
C TYR A 171 -13.51 -5.53 -9.70
N MET A 172 -13.56 -6.44 -10.67
CA MET A 172 -14.17 -7.76 -10.49
C MET A 172 -13.43 -8.57 -9.42
N GLY A 173 -12.11 -8.52 -9.40
CA GLY A 173 -11.31 -9.14 -8.34
C GLY A 173 -11.64 -8.59 -6.95
N LEU A 174 -11.78 -7.28 -6.81
CA LEU A 174 -12.20 -6.65 -5.56
C LEU A 174 -13.60 -7.11 -5.14
N GLN A 175 -14.57 -7.19 -6.06
CA GLN A 175 -15.95 -7.65 -5.76
C GLN A 175 -15.96 -9.09 -5.24
N ILE A 176 -15.09 -9.96 -5.76
CA ILE A 176 -14.95 -11.34 -5.27
C ILE A 176 -14.41 -11.33 -3.83
N LEU A 177 -13.34 -10.56 -3.56
CA LEU A 177 -12.74 -10.45 -2.23
C LEU A 177 -13.73 -9.87 -1.19
N GLU A 178 -14.49 -8.84 -1.56
CA GLU A 178 -15.52 -8.27 -0.69
C GLU A 178 -16.65 -9.23 -0.37
N ARG A 179 -17.06 -10.03 -1.36
CA ARG A 179 -18.07 -11.09 -1.15
C ARG A 179 -17.55 -12.16 -0.19
N GLU A 180 -16.34 -12.65 -0.38
CA GLU A 180 -15.72 -13.65 0.49
C GLU A 180 -15.58 -13.13 1.93
N LYS A 181 -15.15 -11.87 2.10
CA LYS A 181 -15.12 -11.21 3.39
C LYS A 181 -16.49 -11.17 4.06
N THR A 182 -17.53 -10.81 3.32
CA THR A 182 -18.90 -10.73 3.85
C THR A 182 -19.38 -12.10 4.32
N VAL A 183 -19.17 -13.15 3.54
CA VAL A 183 -19.52 -14.53 3.90
C VAL A 183 -18.78 -14.98 5.17
N TYR A 184 -17.48 -14.72 5.25
CA TYR A 184 -16.67 -15.03 6.42
C TYR A 184 -17.20 -14.33 7.70
N TYR A 185 -17.48 -13.02 7.62
CA TYR A 185 -18.03 -12.31 8.77
C TYR A 185 -19.42 -12.80 9.22
N GLN A 186 -20.28 -13.18 8.27
CA GLN A 186 -21.55 -13.78 8.59
C GLN A 186 -21.37 -15.11 9.37
N GLN A 187 -20.49 -15.98 8.91
CA GLN A 187 -20.16 -17.24 9.59
C GLN A 187 -19.61 -17.01 11.01
N VAL A 188 -18.70 -16.03 11.17
CA VAL A 188 -18.15 -15.66 12.48
C VAL A 188 -19.24 -15.11 13.41
N GLN A 189 -20.15 -14.28 12.91
CA GLN A 189 -21.27 -13.76 13.71
C GLN A 189 -22.23 -14.86 14.14
N GLU A 190 -22.61 -15.77 13.25
CA GLU A 190 -23.47 -16.91 13.56
C GLU A 190 -22.82 -17.81 14.62
N TYR A 191 -21.53 -18.10 14.46
CA TYR A 191 -20.76 -18.86 15.45
C TYR A 191 -20.76 -18.17 16.82
N ASN A 192 -20.46 -16.86 16.88
CA ASN A 192 -20.45 -16.11 18.14
C ASN A 192 -21.83 -16.09 18.82
N ASN A 193 -22.91 -16.04 18.06
CA ASN A 193 -24.27 -16.13 18.60
C ASN A 193 -24.54 -17.51 19.21
N LYS A 194 -24.18 -18.59 18.51
CA LYS A 194 -24.28 -19.96 19.01
C LYS A 194 -23.49 -20.16 20.32
N VAL A 195 -22.28 -19.59 20.40
CA VAL A 195 -21.45 -19.65 21.61
C VAL A 195 -22.13 -18.93 22.78
N LYS A 196 -22.66 -17.70 22.55
CA LYS A 196 -23.39 -16.93 23.59
C LYS A 196 -24.61 -17.69 24.10
N GLU A 197 -25.40 -18.29 23.21
CA GLU A 197 -26.57 -19.11 23.58
C GLU A 197 -26.16 -20.32 24.41
N ALA A 198 -25.13 -21.05 24.01
CA ALA A 198 -24.65 -22.21 24.76
C ALA A 198 -24.09 -21.83 26.14
N GLN A 199 -23.41 -20.68 26.26
CA GLN A 199 -22.92 -20.13 27.53
C GLN A 199 -24.07 -19.75 28.45
N ASN A 200 -25.10 -19.06 27.93
CA ASN A 200 -26.29 -18.65 28.71
C ASN A 200 -27.07 -19.86 29.23
N ASN A 201 -27.14 -20.93 28.43
CA ASN A 201 -27.83 -22.15 28.77
C ASN A 201 -26.97 -23.14 29.60
N LYS A 202 -25.69 -22.82 29.86
CA LYS A 202 -24.72 -23.67 30.54
C LYS A 202 -24.57 -25.06 29.88
N ASP A 203 -24.66 -25.11 28.54
CA ASP A 203 -24.59 -26.34 27.76
C ASP A 203 -23.15 -26.66 27.39
N GLU A 204 -22.44 -27.39 28.26
CA GLU A 204 -21.03 -27.74 28.07
C GLU A 204 -20.81 -28.66 26.87
N LYS A 205 -21.77 -29.55 26.54
CA LYS A 205 -21.66 -30.42 25.35
C LYS A 205 -21.75 -29.58 24.06
N ARG A 206 -22.60 -28.57 24.03
CA ARG A 206 -22.72 -27.68 22.89
C ARG A 206 -21.48 -26.81 22.72
N LEU A 207 -20.90 -26.35 23.83
CA LEU A 207 -19.65 -25.58 23.80
C LEU A 207 -18.47 -26.41 23.27
N GLU A 208 -18.38 -27.70 23.61
CA GLU A 208 -17.32 -28.56 23.08
C GLU A 208 -17.48 -28.81 21.56
N ALA A 209 -18.71 -29.03 21.09
CA ALA A 209 -19.01 -29.16 19.67
C ALA A 209 -18.66 -27.88 18.89
N LEU A 210 -18.92 -26.70 19.47
CA LEU A 210 -18.59 -25.41 18.86
C LEU A 210 -17.10 -25.15 18.77
N ARG A 211 -16.25 -25.72 19.63
CA ARG A 211 -14.79 -25.66 19.49
C ARG A 211 -14.30 -26.35 18.22
N GLN A 212 -14.93 -27.45 17.81
CA GLN A 212 -14.61 -28.13 16.55
C GLN A 212 -15.12 -27.31 15.34
N GLU A 213 -16.30 -26.73 15.43
CA GLU A 213 -16.84 -25.83 14.39
C GLU A 213 -15.93 -24.60 14.18
N ARG A 214 -15.34 -24.09 15.25
CA ARG A 214 -14.37 -22.99 15.21
C ARG A 214 -13.14 -23.33 14.35
N ALA A 215 -12.57 -24.50 14.51
CA ALA A 215 -11.41 -24.91 13.73
C ALA A 215 -11.72 -24.95 12.22
N ALA A 216 -12.92 -25.39 11.83
CA ALA A 216 -13.35 -25.39 10.45
C ALA A 216 -13.54 -23.97 9.86
N ILE A 217 -14.01 -23.01 10.67
CA ILE A 217 -14.15 -21.61 10.26
C ILE A 217 -12.77 -20.96 10.14
N GLU A 218 -11.83 -21.27 11.04
CA GLU A 218 -10.45 -20.78 10.99
C GLU A 218 -9.68 -21.35 9.80
N ASP A 219 -9.92 -22.63 9.43
CA ASP A 219 -9.34 -23.25 8.22
C ASP A 219 -9.90 -22.66 6.93
N PHE A 220 -11.16 -22.24 6.92
CA PHE A 220 -11.78 -21.57 5.77
C PHE A 220 -11.45 -20.07 5.70
N GLN A 221 -10.63 -19.56 6.61
CA GLN A 221 -10.24 -18.15 6.61
C GLN A 221 -9.64 -17.80 5.24
N PRO A 222 -10.26 -16.88 4.48
CA PRO A 222 -9.72 -16.45 3.20
C PRO A 222 -8.28 -15.95 3.37
N ASP A 223 -7.45 -16.13 2.34
CA ASP A 223 -6.03 -15.75 2.38
C ASP A 223 -5.86 -14.23 2.25
N PHE A 224 -6.51 -13.49 3.19
CA PHE A 224 -6.38 -12.04 3.27
C PHE A 224 -5.05 -11.68 3.94
N ALA A 225 -4.33 -10.74 3.32
CA ALA A 225 -3.22 -10.08 3.98
C ALA A 225 -3.73 -9.41 5.28
N GLY A 226 -3.08 -9.67 6.41
CA GLY A 226 -3.47 -9.08 7.68
C GLY A 226 -4.43 -9.90 8.57
N LYS A 227 -4.47 -11.23 8.42
CA LYS A 227 -5.26 -12.16 9.25
C LYS A 227 -5.22 -11.88 10.76
N GLU A 228 -4.06 -11.56 11.30
CA GLU A 228 -3.86 -11.29 12.73
C GLU A 228 -4.66 -10.07 13.24
N TYR A 229 -4.96 -9.09 12.39
CA TYR A 229 -5.66 -7.87 12.77
C TYR A 229 -7.20 -8.04 12.87
N LEU A 230 -7.76 -9.02 12.19
CA LEU A 230 -9.21 -9.25 12.15
C LEU A 230 -9.70 -10.09 13.32
N ILE A 231 -8.94 -11.10 13.73
CA ILE A 231 -9.30 -12.02 14.82
C ILE A 231 -9.25 -11.29 16.18
N ASP A 232 -8.26 -10.44 16.40
CA ASP A 232 -8.03 -9.80 17.70
C ASP A 232 -9.05 -8.71 18.07
N ARG A 233 -9.76 -8.13 17.08
CA ARG A 233 -10.80 -7.10 17.32
C ARG A 233 -12.16 -7.64 17.69
N GLN A 234 -12.48 -8.87 17.34
CA GLN A 234 -13.82 -9.45 17.57
C GLN A 234 -13.85 -10.51 18.67
N LEU A 235 -12.72 -10.97 19.17
CA LEU A 235 -12.60 -11.97 20.23
C LEU A 235 -12.21 -11.39 21.59
N LYS A 236 -12.02 -10.08 21.70
CA LYS A 236 -11.92 -9.32 22.96
C LYS A 236 -13.25 -8.64 23.23
#